data_bb9bcd1d9d81a8828649d585acdd4787
#
_entry.id   bb9bcd1d9d81a8828649d585acdd4787
#
_cell.length_a   1.000
_cell.length_b   1.000
_cell.length_c   1.000
_cell.angle_alpha   90.00
_cell.angle_beta   90.00
_cell.angle_gamma   90.00
#
_symmetry.space_group_name_H-M   'P 1'
#
loop_
_entity.id
_entity.type
_entity.pdbx_description
1 polymer ?
#
loop_
_entity_poly.entity_id
_entity_poly.type
_entity_poly.pdbx_seq_one_letter_code
_entity_poly.pdbx_strand_id
1 'polypeptide(L)'
;MVSRTSSITASTQLLLRGESGNLTPQNAWEEGTNIRTALRLHPQATRAWFLAELGKLIKFVDATKTIQDDDEMKETARALMEEFPAFKLEEFKLVFEGIKRDKFGPMYGRLKLGELMTCCRKWEEMRAEKILERKHRPEYDPHPRYSGSQERPRAILASVQDLIDLGHIKPKE
;
A
#
# COMPACT_ATOMS: atom_id res chain seq x y z
N MET A 1 22.74 -21.15 -3.69
CA MET A 1 21.31 -21.13 -3.30
C MET A 1 21.22 -20.52 -1.92
N VAL A 2 20.79 -19.26 -1.82
CA VAL A 2 20.60 -18.59 -0.53
C VAL A 2 19.24 -19.03 -0.01
N SER A 3 19.22 -19.85 1.04
CA SER A 3 18.01 -20.21 1.78
C SER A 3 17.43 -18.92 2.36
N ARG A 4 16.39 -18.37 1.70
CA ARG A 4 15.54 -17.33 2.31
C ARG A 4 14.84 -18.02 3.51
N THR A 5 15.42 -17.88 4.68
CA THR A 5 14.75 -18.21 5.94
C THR A 5 13.51 -17.33 6.00
N SER A 6 12.34 -17.95 5.74
CA SER A 6 11.04 -17.29 5.84
C SER A 6 10.76 -17.01 7.32
N SER A 7 11.23 -15.88 7.82
CA SER A 7 10.90 -15.38 9.15
C SER A 7 9.74 -14.39 9.02
N ILE A 8 8.90 -14.30 10.04
CA ILE A 8 7.92 -13.22 10.14
C ILE A 8 8.65 -11.91 10.48
N THR A 9 8.13 -10.79 9.98
CA THR A 9 8.70 -9.47 10.23
C THR A 9 8.48 -9.03 11.68
N ALA A 10 9.27 -8.06 12.14
CA ALA A 10 9.11 -7.47 13.48
C ALA A 10 7.71 -6.85 13.65
N SER A 11 7.20 -6.18 12.61
CA SER A 11 5.83 -5.63 12.58
C SER A 11 4.78 -6.71 12.83
N THR A 12 4.89 -7.85 12.14
CA THR A 12 3.97 -8.98 12.32
C THR A 12 4.08 -9.58 13.72
N GLN A 13 5.29 -9.67 14.29
CA GLN A 13 5.47 -10.16 15.67
C GLN A 13 4.75 -9.25 16.68
N LEU A 14 4.83 -7.93 16.52
CA LEU A 14 4.11 -6.98 17.36
C LEU A 14 2.59 -7.15 17.22
N LEU A 15 2.09 -7.27 15.99
CA LEU A 15 0.66 -7.51 15.75
C LEU A 15 0.17 -8.80 16.42
N LEU A 16 0.91 -9.90 16.32
CA LEU A 16 0.54 -11.17 16.96
C LEU A 16 0.54 -11.10 18.49
N ARG A 17 1.29 -10.16 19.07
CA ARG A 17 1.25 -9.84 20.51
C ARG A 17 0.14 -8.86 20.89
N GLY A 18 -0.63 -8.36 19.93
CA GLY A 18 -1.67 -7.36 20.16
C GLY A 18 -1.17 -5.92 20.25
N GLU A 19 0.09 -5.68 19.91
CA GLU A 19 0.70 -4.37 19.92
C GLU A 19 0.53 -3.72 18.52
N SER A 20 -0.01 -2.50 18.49
CA SER A 20 -0.16 -1.73 17.26
C SER A 20 0.96 -0.70 17.18
N GLY A 21 1.97 -0.96 16.35
CA GLY A 21 2.93 0.06 15.94
C GLY A 21 2.31 1.09 14.99
N ASN A 22 3.08 2.10 14.56
CA ASN A 22 2.68 3.04 13.51
C ASN A 22 2.58 2.31 12.17
N LEU A 23 1.42 1.70 11.93
CA LEU A 23 1.16 0.93 10.72
C LEU A 23 0.65 1.86 9.63
N THR A 24 1.44 2.07 8.59
CA THR A 24 1.05 2.80 7.39
C THR A 24 0.73 1.83 6.25
N PRO A 25 -0.12 2.22 5.28
CA PRO A 25 -0.37 1.39 4.11
C PRO A 25 0.91 0.97 3.40
N GLN A 26 1.87 1.86 3.27
CA GLN A 26 3.16 1.60 2.63
C GLN A 26 3.95 0.51 3.36
N ASN A 27 4.13 0.65 4.68
CA ASN A 27 4.87 -0.33 5.47
C ASN A 27 4.16 -1.69 5.46
N ALA A 28 2.82 -1.70 5.50
CA ALA A 28 2.04 -2.93 5.38
C ALA A 28 2.32 -3.66 4.06
N TRP A 29 2.41 -2.91 2.94
CA TRP A 29 2.66 -3.50 1.62
C TRP A 29 4.10 -3.96 1.43
N GLU A 30 5.08 -3.22 1.95
CA GLU A 30 6.50 -3.49 1.73
C GLU A 30 7.06 -4.49 2.74
N GLU A 31 6.77 -4.28 4.01
CA GLU A 31 7.42 -4.97 5.13
C GLU A 31 6.55 -6.03 5.82
N GLY A 32 5.23 -6.02 5.59
CA GLY A 32 4.32 -6.96 6.23
C GLY A 32 4.57 -8.42 5.85
N THR A 33 4.07 -9.35 6.67
CA THR A 33 4.18 -10.78 6.41
C THR A 33 2.93 -11.31 5.71
N ASN A 34 3.13 -11.99 4.58
CA ASN A 34 2.05 -12.65 3.86
C ASN A 34 1.30 -13.64 4.76
N ILE A 35 -0.03 -13.65 4.66
CA ILE A 35 -0.91 -14.47 5.51
C ILE A 35 -0.57 -15.97 5.44
N ARG A 36 -0.22 -16.49 4.26
CA ARG A 36 0.19 -17.89 4.08
C ARG A 36 1.47 -18.20 4.86
N THR A 37 2.41 -17.27 4.86
CA THR A 37 3.66 -17.42 5.61
C THR A 37 3.41 -17.38 7.12
N ALA A 38 2.58 -16.43 7.57
CA ALA A 38 2.20 -16.33 8.98
C ALA A 38 1.46 -17.59 9.46
N LEU A 39 0.52 -18.12 8.69
CA LEU A 39 -0.20 -19.36 9.00
C LEU A 39 0.72 -20.59 9.02
N ARG A 40 1.73 -20.64 8.16
CA ARG A 40 2.70 -21.74 8.14
C ARG A 40 3.62 -21.73 9.37
N LEU A 41 4.09 -20.54 9.77
CA LEU A 41 5.06 -20.40 10.86
C LEU A 41 4.39 -20.37 12.23
N HIS A 42 3.25 -19.70 12.35
CA HIS A 42 2.53 -19.49 13.61
C HIS A 42 1.01 -19.68 13.44
N PRO A 43 0.53 -20.88 13.09
CA PRO A 43 -0.86 -21.10 12.70
C PRO A 43 -1.87 -20.73 13.78
N GLN A 44 -1.61 -21.10 15.03
CA GLN A 44 -2.50 -20.82 16.15
C GLN A 44 -2.52 -19.32 16.50
N ALA A 45 -1.36 -18.69 16.60
CA ALA A 45 -1.25 -17.27 16.92
C ALA A 45 -1.90 -16.41 15.81
N THR A 46 -1.69 -16.76 14.54
CA THR A 46 -2.28 -16.03 13.41
C THR A 46 -3.80 -16.12 13.41
N ARG A 47 -4.36 -17.32 13.63
CA ARG A 47 -5.83 -17.49 13.71
C ARG A 47 -6.41 -16.78 14.92
N ALA A 48 -5.79 -16.90 16.09
CA ALA A 48 -6.23 -16.24 17.31
C ALA A 48 -6.23 -14.71 17.15
N TRP A 49 -5.16 -14.14 16.56
CA TRP A 49 -5.09 -12.74 16.24
C TRP A 49 -6.21 -12.31 15.31
N PHE A 50 -6.45 -13.06 14.23
CA PHE A 50 -7.47 -12.73 13.25
C PHE A 50 -8.87 -12.70 13.86
N LEU A 51 -9.20 -13.71 14.66
CA LEU A 51 -10.46 -13.78 15.40
C LEU A 51 -10.61 -12.64 16.40
N ALA A 52 -9.52 -12.30 17.12
CA ALA A 52 -9.54 -11.19 18.07
C ALA A 52 -9.79 -9.83 17.38
N GLU A 53 -9.14 -9.58 16.24
CA GLU A 53 -9.35 -8.33 15.48
C GLU A 53 -10.73 -8.27 14.84
N LEU A 54 -11.23 -9.39 14.32
CA LEU A 54 -12.59 -9.49 13.79
C LEU A 54 -13.63 -9.26 14.91
N GLY A 55 -13.43 -9.84 16.09
CA GLY A 55 -14.28 -9.60 17.25
C GLY A 55 -14.28 -8.15 17.73
N LYS A 56 -13.12 -7.47 17.71
CA LYS A 56 -13.04 -6.02 17.99
C LYS A 56 -13.80 -5.20 16.94
N LEU A 57 -13.69 -5.58 15.67
CA LEU A 57 -14.41 -4.92 14.59
C LEU A 57 -15.92 -5.04 14.77
N ILE A 58 -16.42 -6.25 15.00
CA ILE A 58 -17.86 -6.52 15.20
C ILE A 58 -18.42 -5.71 16.38
N LYS A 59 -17.66 -5.64 17.48
CA LYS A 59 -18.08 -4.84 18.66
C LYS A 59 -18.05 -3.34 18.40
N PHE A 60 -17.20 -2.87 17.51
CA PHE A 60 -17.08 -1.44 17.20
C PHE A 60 -18.15 -0.98 16.22
N VAL A 61 -18.48 -1.81 15.23
CA VAL A 61 -19.46 -1.46 14.18
C VAL A 61 -20.85 -1.79 14.69
N ASP A 62 -21.65 -0.76 14.97
CA ASP A 62 -23.05 -0.90 15.41
C ASP A 62 -23.94 -1.16 14.20
N ALA A 63 -23.79 -2.34 13.57
CA ALA A 63 -24.59 -2.76 12.44
C ALA A 63 -25.80 -3.59 12.91
N THR A 64 -26.94 -3.39 12.27
CA THR A 64 -28.20 -4.10 12.59
C THR A 64 -28.05 -5.62 12.40
N LYS A 65 -27.24 -6.04 11.43
CA LYS A 65 -26.96 -7.45 11.14
C LYS A 65 -25.46 -7.68 11.13
N THR A 66 -24.92 -8.27 12.18
CA THR A 66 -23.52 -8.63 12.33
C THR A 66 -23.31 -10.14 12.35
N ILE A 67 -22.06 -10.56 12.37
CA ILE A 67 -21.66 -11.94 12.71
C ILE A 67 -22.03 -12.17 14.18
N GLN A 68 -22.84 -13.20 14.45
CA GLN A 68 -23.46 -13.35 15.78
C GLN A 68 -22.85 -14.44 16.63
N ASP A 69 -22.32 -15.48 16.01
CA ASP A 69 -21.78 -16.63 16.73
C ASP A 69 -20.33 -16.91 16.42
N ASP A 70 -19.70 -17.71 17.26
CA ASP A 70 -18.28 -18.05 17.16
C ASP A 70 -17.99 -18.89 15.91
N ASP A 71 -18.92 -19.69 15.44
CA ASP A 71 -18.69 -20.56 14.28
C ASP A 71 -18.78 -19.72 12.98
N GLU A 72 -19.75 -18.81 12.89
CA GLU A 72 -19.81 -17.83 11.79
C GLU A 72 -18.54 -16.98 11.76
N MET A 73 -18.02 -16.59 12.93
CA MET A 73 -16.78 -15.80 13.03
C MET A 73 -15.54 -16.59 12.57
N LYS A 74 -15.44 -17.86 12.95
CA LYS A 74 -14.36 -18.75 12.50
C LYS A 74 -14.41 -19.00 11.00
N GLU A 75 -15.62 -19.22 10.47
CA GLU A 75 -15.82 -19.43 9.05
C GLU A 75 -15.51 -18.17 8.25
N THR A 76 -15.95 -17.02 8.72
CA THR A 76 -15.64 -15.71 8.12
C THR A 76 -14.12 -15.47 8.10
N ALA A 77 -13.44 -15.73 9.22
CA ALA A 77 -11.98 -15.59 9.31
C ALA A 77 -11.28 -16.51 8.32
N ARG A 78 -11.71 -17.78 8.22
CA ARG A 78 -11.15 -18.75 7.29
C ARG A 78 -11.36 -18.31 5.84
N ALA A 79 -12.57 -17.94 5.48
CA ALA A 79 -12.92 -17.52 4.13
C ALA A 79 -12.11 -16.29 3.68
N LEU A 80 -11.92 -15.29 4.55
CA LEU A 80 -11.09 -14.13 4.25
C LEU A 80 -9.62 -14.49 4.03
N MET A 81 -9.06 -15.37 4.85
CA MET A 81 -7.66 -15.82 4.68
C MET A 81 -7.45 -16.66 3.43
N GLU A 82 -8.46 -17.43 3.01
CA GLU A 82 -8.44 -18.25 1.80
C GLU A 82 -8.62 -17.41 0.52
N GLU A 83 -9.54 -16.44 0.53
CA GLU A 83 -9.84 -15.58 -0.61
C GLU A 83 -8.70 -14.58 -0.90
N PHE A 84 -8.04 -14.08 0.14
CA PHE A 84 -6.98 -13.08 0.02
C PHE A 84 -5.59 -13.62 0.43
N PRO A 85 -5.09 -14.66 -0.21
CA PRO A 85 -3.85 -15.32 0.19
C PRO A 85 -2.60 -14.47 -0.06
N ALA A 86 -2.71 -13.44 -0.88
CA ALA A 86 -1.64 -12.48 -1.15
C ALA A 86 -1.58 -11.33 -0.15
N PHE A 87 -2.63 -11.16 0.68
CA PHE A 87 -2.64 -10.13 1.71
C PHE A 87 -1.60 -10.42 2.78
N LYS A 88 -1.12 -9.34 3.34
CA LYS A 88 -0.30 -9.38 4.55
C LYS A 88 -1.18 -9.19 5.77
N LEU A 89 -0.72 -9.68 6.91
CA LEU A 89 -1.47 -9.57 8.16
C LEU A 89 -1.74 -8.12 8.53
N GLU A 90 -0.76 -7.25 8.25
CA GLU A 90 -0.82 -5.82 8.42
C GLU A 90 -1.89 -5.15 7.54
N GLU A 91 -2.10 -5.67 6.34
CA GLU A 91 -3.14 -5.15 5.43
C GLU A 91 -4.54 -5.45 5.99
N PHE A 92 -4.79 -6.65 6.50
CA PHE A 92 -6.05 -6.97 7.19
C PHE A 92 -6.31 -6.02 8.36
N LYS A 93 -5.27 -5.72 9.16
CA LYS A 93 -5.38 -4.74 10.25
C LYS A 93 -5.83 -3.37 9.75
N LEU A 94 -5.23 -2.89 8.66
CA LEU A 94 -5.58 -1.59 8.06
C LEU A 94 -6.98 -1.59 7.43
N VAL A 95 -7.39 -2.69 6.82
CA VAL A 95 -8.78 -2.84 6.31
C VAL A 95 -9.78 -2.74 7.48
N PHE A 96 -9.56 -3.48 8.58
CA PHE A 96 -10.45 -3.45 9.74
C PHE A 96 -10.50 -2.06 10.39
N GLU A 97 -9.35 -1.38 10.52
CA GLU A 97 -9.32 0.01 10.99
C GLU A 97 -9.98 0.98 9.99
N GLY A 98 -9.86 0.71 8.70
CA GLY A 98 -10.55 1.46 7.65
C GLY A 98 -12.08 1.33 7.74
N ILE A 99 -12.59 0.13 8.02
CA ILE A 99 -14.02 -0.12 8.23
C ILE A 99 -14.52 0.67 9.45
N LYS A 100 -13.79 0.65 10.56
CA LYS A 100 -14.14 1.43 11.76
C LYS A 100 -14.21 2.94 11.53
N ARG A 101 -13.56 3.44 10.49
CA ARG A 101 -13.51 4.87 10.11
C ARG A 101 -14.35 5.18 8.88
N ASP A 102 -15.26 4.30 8.50
CA ASP A 102 -16.14 4.42 7.32
C ASP A 102 -15.39 4.68 5.99
N LYS A 103 -14.11 4.29 5.91
CA LYS A 103 -13.27 4.51 4.72
C LYS A 103 -13.82 3.84 3.45
N PHE A 104 -14.51 2.73 3.61
CA PHE A 104 -15.11 1.95 2.51
C PHE A 104 -16.58 2.25 2.31
N GLY A 105 -17.12 3.21 3.04
CA GLY A 105 -18.53 3.57 3.13
C GLY A 105 -19.18 3.05 4.41
N PRO A 106 -20.35 3.60 4.78
CA PRO A 106 -21.03 3.28 6.03
C PRO A 106 -21.56 1.85 6.05
N MET A 107 -21.40 1.16 7.18
CA MET A 107 -21.80 -0.25 7.37
C MET A 107 -22.94 -0.41 8.37
N TYR A 108 -23.85 0.58 8.45
CA TYR A 108 -24.92 0.59 9.45
C TYR A 108 -25.94 -0.54 9.29
N GLY A 109 -26.15 -1.03 8.08
CA GLY A 109 -27.17 -2.04 7.82
C GLY A 109 -26.70 -3.46 8.03
N ARG A 110 -25.43 -3.76 7.72
CA ARG A 110 -24.92 -5.12 7.66
C ARG A 110 -23.39 -5.17 7.73
N LEU A 111 -22.87 -6.10 8.55
CA LEU A 111 -21.48 -6.47 8.60
C LEU A 111 -21.37 -8.01 8.62
N LYS A 112 -21.35 -8.62 7.46
CA LYS A 112 -21.22 -10.05 7.22
C LYS A 112 -19.99 -10.30 6.30
N LEU A 113 -19.71 -11.56 6.00
CA LEU A 113 -18.59 -11.96 5.14
C LEU A 113 -18.55 -11.20 3.80
N GLY A 114 -19.69 -11.01 3.14
CA GLY A 114 -19.76 -10.33 1.83
C GLY A 114 -19.31 -8.89 1.88
N GLU A 115 -19.67 -8.15 2.91
CA GLU A 115 -19.25 -6.76 3.13
C GLU A 115 -17.74 -6.68 3.41
N LEU A 116 -17.22 -7.60 4.24
CA LEU A 116 -15.80 -7.69 4.53
C LEU A 116 -14.97 -8.00 3.28
N MET A 117 -15.42 -8.96 2.46
CA MET A 117 -14.78 -9.25 1.18
C MET A 117 -14.79 -8.04 0.24
N THR A 118 -15.89 -7.30 0.19
CA THR A 118 -15.97 -6.08 -0.62
C THR A 118 -14.97 -5.04 -0.16
N CYS A 119 -14.79 -4.85 1.15
CA CYS A 119 -13.77 -3.94 1.69
C CYS A 119 -12.34 -4.39 1.35
N CYS A 120 -12.07 -5.70 1.43
CA CYS A 120 -10.78 -6.23 1.03
C CYS A 120 -10.48 -6.01 -0.46
N ARG A 121 -11.47 -6.21 -1.36
CA ARG A 121 -11.32 -5.93 -2.80
C ARG A 121 -11.06 -4.45 -3.07
N LYS A 122 -11.81 -3.55 -2.44
CA LYS A 122 -11.54 -2.10 -2.54
C LYS A 122 -10.12 -1.75 -2.06
N TRP A 123 -9.63 -2.43 -1.03
CA TRP A 123 -8.25 -2.26 -0.57
C TRP A 123 -7.24 -2.73 -1.61
N GLU A 124 -7.47 -3.87 -2.28
CA GLU A 124 -6.62 -4.34 -3.38
C GLU A 124 -6.56 -3.34 -4.54
N GLU A 125 -7.70 -2.78 -4.93
CA GLU A 125 -7.78 -1.74 -5.97
C GLU A 125 -6.95 -0.51 -5.59
N MET A 126 -7.12 0.01 -4.38
CA MET A 126 -6.33 1.13 -3.86
C MET A 126 -4.83 0.82 -3.82
N ARG A 127 -4.47 -0.42 -3.45
CA ARG A 127 -3.07 -0.86 -3.47
C ARG A 127 -2.51 -0.88 -4.89
N ALA A 128 -3.26 -1.43 -5.84
CA ALA A 128 -2.85 -1.50 -7.24
C ALA A 128 -2.64 -0.09 -7.84
N GLU A 129 -3.56 0.84 -7.58
CA GLU A 129 -3.43 2.23 -8.00
C GLU A 129 -2.15 2.88 -7.45
N LYS A 130 -1.88 2.71 -6.16
CA LYS A 130 -0.67 3.28 -5.53
C LYS A 130 0.63 2.68 -6.07
N ILE A 131 0.63 1.40 -6.41
CA ILE A 131 1.78 0.75 -7.05
C ILE A 131 1.98 1.31 -8.46
N LEU A 132 0.91 1.51 -9.23
CA LEU A 132 0.96 2.10 -10.57
C LEU A 132 1.44 3.56 -10.53
N GLU A 133 0.89 4.38 -9.63
CA GLU A 133 1.34 5.76 -9.41
C GLU A 133 2.85 5.85 -9.18
N ARG A 134 3.40 4.94 -8.37
CA ARG A 134 4.85 4.89 -8.11
C ARG A 134 5.66 4.51 -9.34
N LYS A 135 5.19 3.53 -10.11
CA LYS A 135 5.88 3.10 -11.34
C LYS A 135 5.86 4.18 -12.41
N HIS A 136 4.80 5.00 -12.46
CA HIS A 136 4.65 6.08 -13.42
C HIS A 136 5.21 7.42 -12.93
N ARG A 137 5.60 7.53 -11.66
CA ARG A 137 6.27 8.72 -11.17
C ARG A 137 7.69 8.73 -11.74
N PRO A 138 8.02 9.64 -12.67
CA PRO A 138 9.39 9.79 -13.13
C PRO A 138 10.24 10.05 -11.88
N GLU A 139 11.34 9.33 -11.76
CA GLU A 139 12.34 9.57 -10.72
C GLU A 139 12.80 11.01 -10.92
N TYR A 140 12.23 11.94 -10.14
CA TYR A 140 12.66 13.32 -10.15
C TYR A 140 14.05 13.34 -9.52
N ASP A 141 15.05 13.29 -10.38
CA ASP A 141 16.42 13.60 -9.97
C ASP A 141 16.50 15.13 -9.79
N PRO A 142 16.51 15.65 -8.54
CA PRO A 142 16.63 17.09 -8.30
C PRO A 142 17.96 17.66 -8.81
N HIS A 143 18.91 16.79 -9.12
CA HIS A 143 20.16 17.11 -9.76
C HIS A 143 20.36 16.15 -10.94
N PRO A 144 19.81 16.43 -12.13
CA PRO A 144 20.23 15.68 -13.30
C PRO A 144 21.74 15.81 -13.33
N ARG A 145 22.43 14.69 -13.02
CA ARG A 145 23.87 14.63 -13.20
C ARG A 145 24.05 14.94 -14.68
N TYR A 146 24.46 16.16 -14.96
CA TYR A 146 25.00 16.48 -16.25
C TYR A 146 26.16 15.50 -16.45
N SER A 147 25.87 14.35 -17.04
CA SER A 147 26.91 13.50 -17.60
C SER A 147 27.48 14.34 -18.75
N GLY A 148 28.47 15.09 -18.38
CA GLY A 148 29.17 15.96 -19.30
C GLY A 148 29.74 15.15 -20.43
N SER A 149 29.09 15.20 -21.55
CA SER A 149 29.67 15.05 -22.88
C SER A 149 28.62 15.19 -23.97
N GLN A 150 27.51 15.88 -23.71
CA GLN A 150 26.94 16.62 -24.84
C GLN A 150 27.61 17.98 -24.80
N GLU A 151 28.61 18.11 -25.66
CA GLU A 151 29.07 19.43 -26.09
C GLU A 151 27.80 20.24 -26.35
N ARG A 152 27.51 21.20 -25.46
CA ARG A 152 26.56 22.23 -25.83
C ARG A 152 27.07 22.74 -27.17
N PRO A 153 26.23 22.72 -28.22
CA PRO A 153 26.60 23.55 -29.35
C PRO A 153 26.87 24.91 -28.71
N ARG A 154 28.17 25.32 -28.68
CA ARG A 154 28.51 26.67 -28.31
C ARG A 154 27.61 27.49 -29.20
N ALA A 155 26.56 28.08 -28.59
CA ALA A 155 25.88 29.17 -29.26
C ALA A 155 27.03 30.12 -29.55
N ILE A 156 27.46 30.08 -30.77
CA ILE A 156 28.34 31.12 -31.31
C ILE A 156 27.45 32.33 -31.13
N LEU A 157 27.71 33.06 -30.04
CA LEU A 157 27.18 34.40 -29.92
C LEU A 157 27.83 35.13 -31.09
N ALA A 158 27.11 35.16 -32.21
CA ALA A 158 27.49 35.99 -33.31
C ALA A 158 27.65 37.41 -32.70
N SER A 159 28.83 37.95 -32.79
CA SER A 159 29.04 39.28 -32.28
C SER A 159 28.05 40.19 -32.97
N VAL A 160 27.67 41.30 -32.33
CA VAL A 160 26.82 42.28 -32.99
C VAL A 160 27.36 42.66 -34.34
N GLN A 161 28.69 42.64 -34.49
CA GLN A 161 29.41 42.89 -35.73
C GLN A 161 29.12 41.81 -36.80
N ASP A 162 29.10 40.52 -36.40
CA ASP A 162 28.79 39.41 -37.32
C ASP A 162 27.34 39.52 -37.85
N LEU A 163 26.40 40.00 -37.03
CA LEU A 163 25.00 40.24 -37.42
C LEU A 163 24.86 41.44 -38.36
N ILE A 164 25.73 42.45 -38.20
CA ILE A 164 25.78 43.61 -39.11
C ILE A 164 26.36 43.18 -40.47
N ASP A 165 27.45 42.42 -40.45
CA ASP A 165 28.13 41.96 -41.66
C ASP A 165 27.28 40.97 -42.46
N LEU A 166 26.41 40.18 -41.78
CA LEU A 166 25.43 39.34 -42.43
C LEU A 166 24.12 40.07 -42.89
N GLY A 167 24.06 41.37 -42.70
CA GLY A 167 22.92 42.19 -43.14
C GLY A 167 21.65 42.06 -42.32
N HIS A 168 21.74 41.38 -41.14
CA HIS A 168 20.55 41.20 -40.27
C HIS A 168 20.26 42.42 -39.40
N ILE A 169 21.22 43.33 -39.20
CA ILE A 169 21.06 44.56 -38.43
C ILE A 169 21.71 45.71 -39.19
N LYS A 170 20.98 46.83 -39.35
CA LYS A 170 21.58 48.05 -39.93
C LYS A 170 22.33 48.83 -38.84
N PRO A 171 23.53 49.35 -39.11
CA PRO A 171 24.20 50.24 -38.16
C PRO A 171 23.35 51.48 -37.92
N LYS A 172 23.24 51.92 -36.68
CA LYS A 172 22.57 53.16 -36.31
C LYS A 172 23.49 54.29 -36.71
N GLU A 173 22.99 55.20 -37.60
CA GLU A 173 23.62 56.47 -37.88
C GLU A 173 23.65 57.36 -36.64
#